data_17173ce24e1d5c46e64959bc8f82ab55
#
_entry.id   17173ce24e1d5c46e64959bc8f82ab55
#
_cell.length_a   1.000
_cell.length_b   1.000
_cell.length_c   1.000
_cell.angle_alpha   90.00
_cell.angle_beta   90.00
_cell.angle_gamma   90.00
#
_symmetry.space_group_name_H-M   'P 1'
#
loop_
_entity.id
_entity.type
_entity.pdbx_description
1 polymer ?
#
loop_
_entity_poly.entity_id
_entity_poly.type
_entity_poly.pdbx_seq_one_letter_code
_entity_poly.pdbx_strand_id
1 'polypeptide(L)'
;MEEKKAKVLVVDDELDVVEMLKMMLENASYDVVSAFDGEEGIKKAKEEKPDVIVLDLMMPGMNGFEACKQMKNDPELKKIPVLVLTAISQRFSDTKYARDLGLGLLSDDYIDKPVDPNVLLNRIATLLGER
;
A
#
# COMPACT_ATOMS: atom_id res chain seq x y z
N MET A 1 22.36 16.86 12.64
CA MET A 1 20.91 16.92 12.45
C MET A 1 20.42 15.61 11.88
N GLU A 2 19.43 15.04 12.49
CA GLU A 2 18.90 13.76 12.02
C GLU A 2 17.91 13.95 10.89
N GLU A 3 18.02 13.12 9.89
CA GLU A 3 17.04 13.11 8.84
C GLU A 3 15.80 12.38 9.35
N LYS A 4 14.65 12.94 9.07
CA LYS A 4 13.40 12.29 9.38
C LYS A 4 13.18 11.13 8.40
N LYS A 5 13.00 9.94 8.93
CA LYS A 5 12.70 8.78 8.10
C LYS A 5 11.31 8.90 7.51
N ALA A 6 11.17 8.49 6.26
CA ALA A 6 9.85 8.36 5.66
C ALA A 6 9.10 7.23 6.36
N LYS A 7 7.80 7.43 6.53
CA LYS A 7 6.94 6.47 7.22
C LYS A 7 6.08 5.74 6.19
N VAL A 8 6.07 4.41 6.28
CA VAL A 8 5.30 3.55 5.40
C VAL A 8 4.22 2.85 6.23
N LEU A 9 2.97 2.96 5.79
CA LEU A 9 1.88 2.18 6.38
C LEU A 9 1.67 0.94 5.52
N VAL A 10 1.75 -0.23 6.14
CA VAL A 10 1.50 -1.51 5.48
C VAL A 10 0.15 -2.04 5.92
N VAL A 11 -0.73 -2.31 4.98
CA VAL A 11 -2.08 -2.82 5.26
C VAL A 11 -2.24 -4.18 4.56
N ASP A 12 -2.27 -5.25 5.34
CA ASP A 12 -2.40 -6.62 4.84
C ASP A 12 -2.94 -7.47 5.99
N ASP A 13 -3.83 -8.40 5.68
CA ASP A 13 -4.43 -9.26 6.69
C ASP A 13 -3.58 -10.47 7.06
N GLU A 14 -2.51 -10.71 6.33
CA GLU A 14 -1.62 -11.83 6.59
C GLU A 14 -0.42 -11.38 7.41
N LEU A 15 -0.32 -11.89 8.64
CA LEU A 15 0.74 -11.50 9.55
C LEU A 15 2.13 -11.74 8.98
N ASP A 16 2.31 -12.88 8.31
CA ASP A 16 3.61 -13.23 7.72
C ASP A 16 4.05 -12.22 6.67
N VAL A 17 3.09 -11.75 5.86
CA VAL A 17 3.38 -10.75 4.83
C VAL A 17 3.74 -9.41 5.48
N VAL A 18 2.98 -9.01 6.49
CA VAL A 18 3.26 -7.77 7.22
C VAL A 18 4.65 -7.80 7.84
N GLU A 19 5.00 -8.90 8.49
CA GLU A 19 6.31 -9.06 9.10
C GLU A 19 7.44 -8.99 8.08
N MET A 20 7.25 -9.65 6.94
CA MET A 20 8.24 -9.64 5.87
C MET A 20 8.43 -8.24 5.30
N LEU A 21 7.33 -7.56 5.00
CA LEU A 21 7.38 -6.20 4.45
C LEU A 21 8.01 -5.24 5.44
N LYS A 22 7.63 -5.36 6.70
CA LYS A 22 8.19 -4.53 7.75
C LYS A 22 9.70 -4.67 7.83
N MET A 23 10.19 -5.91 7.80
CA MET A 23 11.62 -6.19 7.84
C MET A 23 12.35 -5.56 6.65
N MET A 24 11.82 -5.77 5.45
CA MET A 24 12.40 -5.20 4.24
C MET A 24 12.50 -3.68 4.31
N LEU A 25 11.41 -3.05 4.75
CA LEU A 25 11.32 -1.60 4.76
C LEU A 25 12.17 -0.99 5.86
N GLU A 26 12.20 -1.62 7.03
CA GLU A 26 13.05 -1.15 8.13
C GLU A 26 14.53 -1.27 7.76
N ASN A 27 14.89 -2.34 7.07
CA ASN A 27 16.27 -2.50 6.58
C ASN A 27 16.65 -1.42 5.57
N ALA A 28 15.68 -0.85 4.89
CA ALA A 28 15.90 0.25 3.95
C ALA A 28 15.75 1.63 4.60
N SER A 29 15.70 1.67 5.91
CA SER A 29 15.65 2.89 6.72
C SER A 29 14.31 3.62 6.66
N TYR A 30 13.22 2.90 6.47
CA TYR A 30 11.88 3.46 6.61
C TYR A 30 11.31 3.14 7.98
N ASP A 31 10.50 4.04 8.51
CA ASP A 31 9.66 3.74 9.66
C ASP A 31 8.40 3.03 9.15
N VAL A 32 7.96 2.01 9.86
CA VAL A 32 6.83 1.21 9.41
C VAL A 32 5.75 1.15 10.47
N VAL A 33 4.53 1.44 10.07
CA VAL A 33 3.34 1.13 10.87
C VAL A 33 2.51 0.12 10.09
N SER A 34 1.71 -0.64 10.78
CA SER A 34 0.95 -1.71 10.14
C SER A 34 -0.49 -1.71 10.55
N ALA A 35 -1.34 -2.23 9.66
CA ALA A 35 -2.76 -2.44 9.92
C ALA A 35 -3.14 -3.76 9.25
N PHE A 36 -4.15 -4.42 9.78
CA PHE A 36 -4.49 -5.78 9.36
C PHE A 36 -5.83 -5.86 8.62
N ASP A 37 -6.49 -4.73 8.42
CA ASP A 37 -7.67 -4.65 7.57
C ASP A 37 -7.85 -3.23 7.06
N GLY A 38 -8.83 -3.04 6.17
CA GLY A 38 -9.03 -1.76 5.52
C GLY A 38 -9.47 -0.65 6.48
N GLU A 39 -10.33 -0.98 7.43
CA GLU A 39 -10.79 0.01 8.40
C GLU A 39 -9.65 0.49 9.29
N GLU A 40 -8.87 -0.45 9.79
CA GLU A 40 -7.70 -0.12 10.60
C GLU A 40 -6.69 0.67 9.77
N GLY A 41 -6.54 0.31 8.49
CA GLY A 41 -5.64 1.01 7.59
C GLY A 41 -6.01 2.47 7.43
N ILE A 42 -7.29 2.76 7.25
CA ILE A 42 -7.76 4.13 7.12
C ILE A 42 -7.54 4.90 8.43
N LYS A 43 -7.87 4.27 9.55
CA LYS A 43 -7.67 4.88 10.85
C LYS A 43 -6.19 5.20 11.11
N LYS A 44 -5.32 4.24 10.84
CA LYS A 44 -3.88 4.42 11.01
C LYS A 44 -3.33 5.50 10.07
N ALA A 45 -3.84 5.55 8.84
CA ALA A 45 -3.41 6.58 7.91
C ALA A 45 -3.72 7.98 8.44
N LYS A 46 -4.88 8.16 9.05
CA LYS A 46 -5.24 9.44 9.63
C LYS A 46 -4.42 9.78 10.87
N GLU A 47 -4.16 8.79 11.71
CA GLU A 47 -3.41 8.98 12.94
C GLU A 47 -1.92 9.18 12.70
N GLU A 48 -1.34 8.37 11.85
CA GLU A 48 0.11 8.32 11.66
C GLU A 48 0.62 9.21 10.53
N LYS A 49 -0.25 9.59 9.62
CA LYS A 49 0.08 10.44 8.46
C LYS A 49 1.32 9.91 7.71
N PRO A 50 1.22 8.67 7.19
CA PRO A 50 2.38 8.08 6.50
C PRO A 50 2.69 8.82 5.22
N ASP A 51 3.90 8.61 4.73
CA ASP A 51 4.34 9.21 3.47
C ASP A 51 3.94 8.36 2.27
N VAL A 52 3.70 7.06 2.50
CA VAL A 52 3.20 6.16 1.47
C VAL A 52 2.44 5.02 2.16
N ILE A 53 1.44 4.48 1.47
CA ILE A 53 0.64 3.36 1.96
C ILE A 53 0.84 2.18 1.02
N VAL A 54 1.21 1.02 1.58
CA VAL A 54 1.29 -0.25 0.85
C VAL A 54 0.07 -1.05 1.25
N LEU A 55 -0.79 -1.35 0.30
CA LEU A 55 -2.13 -1.87 0.56
C LEU A 55 -2.40 -3.14 -0.23
N ASP A 56 -2.70 -4.24 0.50
CA ASP A 56 -3.15 -5.47 -0.12
C ASP A 56 -4.60 -5.31 -0.57
N LEU A 57 -4.91 -5.74 -1.78
CA LEU A 57 -6.27 -5.63 -2.30
C LEU A 57 -7.21 -6.72 -1.81
N MET A 58 -6.67 -7.89 -1.49
CA MET A 58 -7.51 -9.06 -1.17
C MET A 58 -7.55 -9.28 0.33
N MET A 59 -8.43 -8.55 1.01
CA MET A 59 -8.63 -8.69 2.44
C MET A 59 -10.11 -8.94 2.73
N PRO A 60 -10.43 -9.71 3.80
CA PRO A 60 -11.82 -9.87 4.21
C PRO A 60 -12.40 -8.57 4.78
N GLY A 61 -13.72 -8.50 4.84
CA GLY A 61 -14.40 -7.30 5.33
C GLY A 61 -14.27 -6.16 4.35
N MET A 62 -13.82 -5.00 4.83
CA MET A 62 -13.51 -3.89 3.92
C MET A 62 -12.26 -4.27 3.15
N ASN A 63 -12.42 -4.64 1.90
CA ASN A 63 -11.32 -5.09 1.07
C ASN A 63 -10.45 -3.90 0.63
N GLY A 64 -9.31 -4.24 0.03
CA GLY A 64 -8.36 -3.21 -0.37
C GLY A 64 -8.89 -2.23 -1.40
N PHE A 65 -9.80 -2.66 -2.27
CA PHE A 65 -10.40 -1.74 -3.25
C PHE A 65 -11.20 -0.66 -2.57
N GLU A 66 -12.04 -1.05 -1.63
CA GLU A 66 -12.86 -0.10 -0.89
C GLU A 66 -12.01 0.82 -0.05
N ALA A 67 -10.99 0.28 0.61
CA ALA A 67 -10.06 1.08 1.40
C ALA A 67 -9.34 2.10 0.52
N CYS A 68 -8.84 1.68 -0.64
CA CYS A 68 -8.15 2.57 -1.56
C CYS A 68 -9.08 3.69 -2.04
N LYS A 69 -10.30 3.34 -2.38
CA LYS A 69 -11.29 4.31 -2.83
C LYS A 69 -11.56 5.35 -1.74
N GLN A 70 -11.76 4.90 -0.50
CA GLN A 70 -12.00 5.81 0.60
C GLN A 70 -10.81 6.72 0.88
N MET A 71 -9.60 6.15 0.83
CA MET A 71 -8.38 6.94 1.02
C MET A 71 -8.24 8.02 -0.03
N LYS A 72 -8.52 7.70 -1.29
CA LYS A 72 -8.37 8.66 -2.39
C LYS A 72 -9.49 9.69 -2.43
N ASN A 73 -10.60 9.43 -1.76
CA ASN A 73 -11.70 10.40 -1.66
C ASN A 73 -11.65 11.22 -0.37
N ASP A 74 -10.75 10.90 0.54
CA ASP A 74 -10.66 11.60 1.81
C ASP A 74 -9.73 12.82 1.68
N PRO A 75 -10.19 14.02 2.05
CA PRO A 75 -9.36 15.23 1.90
C PRO A 75 -8.02 15.16 2.64
N GLU A 76 -7.96 14.43 3.75
CA GLU A 76 -6.72 14.29 4.52
C GLU A 76 -5.77 13.26 3.90
N LEU A 77 -6.31 12.26 3.22
CA LEU A 77 -5.53 11.11 2.77
C LEU A 77 -5.23 11.11 1.28
N LYS A 78 -6.00 11.84 0.49
CA LYS A 78 -5.93 11.72 -0.97
C LYS A 78 -4.57 12.05 -1.56
N LYS A 79 -3.74 12.80 -0.85
CA LYS A 79 -2.40 13.16 -1.32
C LYS A 79 -1.35 12.11 -1.01
N ILE A 80 -1.66 11.16 -0.13
CA ILE A 80 -0.72 10.12 0.23
C ILE A 80 -0.71 9.08 -0.89
N PRO A 81 0.44 8.78 -1.49
CA PRO A 81 0.48 7.75 -2.55
C PRO A 81 0.15 6.37 -2.00
N VAL A 82 -0.60 5.61 -2.77
CA VAL A 82 -1.01 4.25 -2.42
C VAL A 82 -0.41 3.28 -3.42
N LEU A 83 0.42 2.38 -2.92
CA LEU A 83 1.01 1.30 -3.69
C LEU A 83 0.25 0.03 -3.38
N VAL A 84 -0.42 -0.52 -4.37
CA VAL A 84 -1.28 -1.68 -4.18
C VAL A 84 -0.49 -2.97 -4.43
N LEU A 85 -0.63 -3.93 -3.52
CA LEU A 85 -0.12 -5.28 -3.71
C LEU A 85 -1.29 -6.18 -4.07
N THR A 86 -1.09 -7.04 -5.07
CA THR A 86 -2.18 -7.88 -5.52
C THR A 86 -1.69 -9.22 -6.05
N ALA A 87 -2.34 -10.31 -5.64
CA ALA A 87 -2.15 -11.63 -6.23
C ALA A 87 -3.12 -11.83 -7.39
N ILE A 88 -3.77 -10.78 -7.79
CA ILE A 88 -4.93 -10.80 -8.67
C ILE A 88 -4.54 -10.83 -10.14
N SER A 89 -3.30 -10.49 -10.50
CA SER A 89 -2.90 -10.45 -11.90
C SER A 89 -3.23 -11.75 -12.62
N GLN A 90 -3.15 -12.87 -11.92
CA GLN A 90 -3.50 -14.17 -12.50
C GLN A 90 -5.00 -14.29 -12.77
N ARG A 91 -5.83 -13.54 -12.05
CA ARG A 91 -7.26 -13.47 -12.28
C ARG A 91 -7.60 -12.33 -13.21
N PHE A 92 -6.73 -11.36 -13.27
CA PHE A 92 -6.88 -10.15 -14.07
C PHE A 92 -6.28 -10.27 -15.45
N SER A 93 -5.96 -11.45 -15.88
CA SER A 93 -5.90 -11.66 -17.31
C SER A 93 -7.25 -11.29 -17.92
N ASP A 94 -8.23 -11.08 -17.08
CA ASP A 94 -9.51 -10.51 -17.48
C ASP A 94 -9.46 -8.99 -17.29
N THR A 95 -9.20 -8.28 -18.36
CA THR A 95 -9.10 -6.83 -18.37
C THR A 95 -10.39 -6.14 -17.94
N LYS A 96 -11.53 -6.83 -18.11
CA LYS A 96 -12.81 -6.29 -17.68
C LYS A 96 -12.86 -6.15 -16.16
N TYR A 97 -12.37 -7.17 -15.45
CA TYR A 97 -12.37 -7.14 -14.00
C TYR A 97 -11.52 -5.98 -13.47
N ALA A 98 -10.34 -5.79 -14.05
CA ALA A 98 -9.47 -4.69 -13.66
C ALA A 98 -10.11 -3.33 -13.90
N ARG A 99 -10.84 -3.18 -15.01
CA ARG A 99 -11.53 -1.91 -15.30
C ARG A 99 -12.69 -1.67 -14.34
N ASP A 100 -13.46 -2.73 -14.04
CA ASP A 100 -14.60 -2.61 -13.15
C ASP A 100 -14.16 -2.20 -11.74
N LEU A 101 -12.97 -2.60 -11.34
CA LEU A 101 -12.43 -2.26 -10.04
C LEU A 101 -11.71 -0.89 -10.04
N GLY A 102 -11.49 -0.32 -11.19
CA GLY A 102 -10.88 1.00 -11.30
C GLY A 102 -9.45 1.08 -10.82
N LEU A 103 -8.70 -0.02 -10.91
CA LEU A 103 -7.33 -0.08 -10.40
C LEU A 103 -6.43 0.99 -10.97
N GLY A 104 -6.51 1.20 -12.27
CA GLY A 104 -5.68 2.18 -12.94
C GLY A 104 -6.01 3.62 -12.60
N LEU A 105 -7.17 3.85 -11.96
CA LEU A 105 -7.64 5.19 -11.65
C LEU A 105 -7.45 5.55 -10.19
N LEU A 106 -7.43 4.55 -9.28
CA LEU A 106 -7.45 4.81 -7.85
C LEU A 106 -6.09 4.70 -7.18
N SER A 107 -5.27 3.73 -7.57
CA SER A 107 -3.96 3.57 -6.96
C SER A 107 -2.90 4.34 -7.72
N ASP A 108 -1.85 4.72 -7.04
CA ASP A 108 -0.72 5.42 -7.66
C ASP A 108 0.22 4.45 -8.36
N ASP A 109 0.26 3.21 -7.90
CA ASP A 109 1.06 2.15 -8.52
C ASP A 109 0.57 0.81 -8.00
N TYR A 110 1.03 -0.29 -8.59
CA TYR A 110 0.70 -1.61 -8.08
C TYR A 110 1.84 -2.58 -8.36
N ILE A 111 1.92 -3.64 -7.54
CA ILE A 111 2.90 -4.70 -7.67
C ILE A 111 2.19 -6.03 -7.51
N ASP A 112 2.52 -6.98 -8.39
CA ASP A 112 2.00 -8.35 -8.28
C ASP A 112 2.74 -9.11 -7.18
N LYS A 113 2.01 -9.93 -6.45
CA LYS A 113 2.62 -10.88 -5.51
C LYS A 113 3.12 -12.11 -6.28
N PRO A 114 4.21 -12.75 -5.85
CA PRO A 114 5.01 -12.46 -4.66
C PRO A 114 5.84 -11.20 -4.84
N VAL A 115 6.05 -10.48 -3.75
CA VAL A 115 6.72 -9.18 -3.80
C VAL A 115 8.23 -9.36 -3.91
N ASP A 116 8.82 -8.78 -4.95
CA ASP A 116 10.27 -8.70 -5.09
C ASP A 116 10.74 -7.49 -4.26
N PRO A 117 11.66 -7.68 -3.31
CA PRO A 117 12.12 -6.57 -2.46
C PRO A 117 12.66 -5.39 -3.24
N ASN A 118 13.43 -5.65 -4.30
CA ASN A 118 14.01 -4.56 -5.08
C ASN A 118 12.96 -3.77 -5.82
N VAL A 119 11.94 -4.45 -6.36
CA VAL A 119 10.84 -3.78 -7.04
C VAL A 119 10.05 -2.94 -6.04
N LEU A 120 9.75 -3.49 -4.87
CA LEU A 120 9.02 -2.77 -3.84
C LEU A 120 9.75 -1.49 -3.42
N LEU A 121 11.03 -1.62 -3.10
CA LEU A 121 11.80 -0.47 -2.64
C LEU A 121 11.95 0.60 -3.71
N ASN A 122 12.14 0.19 -4.97
CA ASN A 122 12.20 1.12 -6.09
C ASN A 122 10.89 1.89 -6.27
N ARG A 123 9.76 1.18 -6.19
CA ARG A 123 8.46 1.83 -6.38
C ARG A 123 8.15 2.80 -5.26
N ILE A 124 8.48 2.42 -4.02
CA ILE A 124 8.29 3.30 -2.88
C ILE A 124 9.14 4.55 -3.02
N ALA A 125 10.42 4.39 -3.37
CA ALA A 125 11.30 5.54 -3.55
C ALA A 125 10.79 6.47 -4.65
N THR A 126 10.29 5.91 -5.74
CA THR A 126 9.72 6.69 -6.83
C THR A 126 8.50 7.48 -6.36
N LEU A 127 7.61 6.83 -5.62
CA LEU A 127 6.41 7.50 -5.12
C LEU A 127 6.71 8.60 -4.11
N LEU A 128 7.81 8.45 -3.37
CA LEU A 128 8.25 9.47 -2.41
C LEU A 128 9.06 10.59 -3.07
N GLY A 129 9.30 10.49 -4.37
CA GLY A 129 10.10 11.46 -5.09
C GLY A 129 11.60 11.31 -4.88
N GLU A 130 12.04 10.17 -4.36
CA GLU A 130 13.45 9.88 -4.16
C GLU A 130 14.05 9.33 -5.46
N ARG A 131 15.34 9.51 -5.61
CA ARG A 131 16.05 9.05 -6.81
C ARG A 131 17.10 8.04 -6.44
#